data_0816e2e5a2e26456fb9249b6272393be
#
_entry.id   0816e2e5a2e26456fb9249b6272393be
#
_cell.length_a   1.000
_cell.length_b   1.000
_cell.length_c   1.000
_cell.angle_alpha   90.00
_cell.angle_beta   90.00
_cell.angle_gamma   90.00
#
_symmetry.space_group_name_H-M   'P 1'
#
loop_
_entity.id
_entity.type
_entity.pdbx_description
1 polymer ?
#
loop_
_entity_poly.entity_id
_entity_poly.type
_entity_poly.pdbx_seq_one_letter_code
_entity_poly.pdbx_strand_id
1 'polypeptide(L)'
;MIYNIKRVVFILSCFLCLGVFSPLQVKGQKKVEKTVKYTVQPGETILGIAHRHGTTLDHLLSLNPGVQPDYVQAGQVVIVPYVPGGAEPAPTPAQRAAAARATEKNVVVKKQPAAGNAAIMPNAVSKVSYAEVGQQPQPVKVTYKEYKAKKKETAYGIAKANNITVDELIEANPEMKQEGYKLKKGSVLRIPVKPIVKKPTFKGLNTIRLAVILPLVGNGVEFDRSVEFYRGLLMGVEELKQAGVNVVVSVYNEPAPDVSIASQMLQVVGQNPDVIVGPLYPTHFTDVTAVSAKKVKVVVPFSSKVPQVDYRPEVYVLNTPAVYENALALDLFMTNFKKQTHVILLHGQAGNKRSFSEELQRRLSSAGYDIVSLPTSASTQQMTAALLGKKQGEYIIVPDDASEATMKQMLTKTADLQHALSGAQISLLGYESWLPYAEGSMREQIHAANTYILTPNYYYPYTTASKAFYDKYRKWFKADFVSSKPRMAPLGYDFARGFLGSMATYGYDFSTQSPQKGSVAAQPKLQSEPRFITVGGNGGYVSRSMWLVRFKRDMSIVKISAQ
;
A
#
# COMPACT_ATOMS: atom_id res chain seq x y z
N MET A 1 58.21 -11.95 -51.47
CA MET A 1 59.15 -10.87 -51.18
C MET A 1 58.86 -10.46 -49.78
N ILE A 2 59.55 -11.08 -48.78
CA ILE A 2 60.71 -10.53 -48.08
C ILE A 2 60.24 -9.33 -47.22
N TYR A 3 60.29 -9.22 -45.93
CA TYR A 3 61.14 -9.63 -44.83
C TYR A 3 60.43 -9.23 -43.52
N ASN A 4 60.32 -10.10 -42.55
CA ASN A 4 61.15 -10.32 -41.37
C ASN A 4 61.00 -9.28 -40.23
N ILE A 5 60.52 -9.78 -39.10
CA ILE A 5 61.22 -10.12 -37.85
C ILE A 5 61.90 -8.95 -37.15
N LYS A 6 61.51 -8.67 -35.91
CA LYS A 6 62.39 -8.82 -34.75
C LYS A 6 61.63 -8.68 -33.42
N ARG A 7 61.57 -9.81 -32.72
CA ARG A 7 61.58 -9.86 -31.26
C ARG A 7 62.87 -9.20 -30.77
N VAL A 8 62.81 -8.42 -29.73
CA VAL A 8 63.96 -8.17 -28.85
C VAL A 8 63.49 -8.34 -27.42
N VAL A 9 63.88 -9.48 -26.90
CA VAL A 9 64.09 -9.79 -25.50
C VAL A 9 65.26 -8.99 -25.02
N PHE A 10 65.14 -8.24 -23.93
CA PHE A 10 66.27 -7.75 -23.16
C PHE A 10 66.21 -8.34 -21.78
N ILE A 11 67.08 -9.31 -21.59
CA ILE A 11 67.44 -9.91 -20.30
C ILE A 11 68.81 -9.32 -19.92
N LEU A 12 68.89 -9.00 -18.64
CA LEU A 12 70.07 -8.84 -17.78
C LEU A 12 71.07 -7.71 -18.07
N SER A 13 71.22 -6.86 -17.11
CA SER A 13 72.44 -6.77 -16.31
C SER A 13 72.19 -5.98 -15.06
N CYS A 14 72.05 -6.62 -13.95
CA CYS A 14 72.93 -6.65 -12.78
C CYS A 14 73.68 -5.32 -12.53
N PHE A 15 73.38 -4.64 -11.44
CA PHE A 15 74.40 -4.43 -10.41
C PHE A 15 73.75 -3.94 -9.11
N LEU A 16 74.07 -4.63 -8.07
CA LEU A 16 73.95 -4.35 -6.66
C LEU A 16 74.00 -2.84 -6.33
N CYS A 17 72.96 -2.36 -5.66
CA CYS A 17 73.12 -1.45 -4.54
C CYS A 17 72.18 -1.94 -3.46
N LEU A 18 72.75 -2.49 -2.43
CA LEU A 18 72.12 -2.80 -1.15
C LEU A 18 71.51 -1.51 -0.57
N GLY A 19 70.24 -1.33 -0.76
CA GLY A 19 69.39 -0.39 -0.03
C GLY A 19 68.25 -1.15 0.57
N VAL A 20 68.34 -1.41 1.84
CA VAL A 20 67.28 -2.01 2.66
C VAL A 20 66.07 -1.13 2.62
N PHE A 21 65.12 -1.38 1.70
CA PHE A 21 63.74 -0.86 1.81
C PHE A 21 62.93 -1.93 2.49
N SER A 22 62.87 -1.82 3.82
CA SER A 22 61.79 -2.45 4.60
C SER A 22 60.47 -1.83 4.10
N PRO A 23 59.43 -2.63 3.80
CA PRO A 23 58.11 -2.12 3.62
C PRO A 23 57.71 -1.47 4.95
N LEU A 24 57.55 -0.17 4.98
CA LEU A 24 56.85 0.53 6.04
C LEU A 24 55.44 -0.09 6.11
N GLN A 25 55.28 -1.07 6.97
CA GLN A 25 53.98 -1.38 7.53
C GLN A 25 53.52 -0.08 8.24
N VAL A 26 52.66 0.66 7.59
CA VAL A 26 51.81 1.63 8.25
C VAL A 26 50.92 0.79 9.16
N LYS A 27 51.39 0.55 10.38
CA LYS A 27 50.54 0.19 11.49
C LYS A 27 49.55 1.34 11.62
N GLY A 28 48.37 1.19 10.99
CA GLY A 28 47.22 1.99 11.32
C GLY A 28 47.02 1.90 12.82
N GLN A 29 47.30 2.99 13.51
CA GLN A 29 46.92 3.12 14.91
C GLN A 29 45.43 2.84 14.93
N LYS A 30 44.98 1.68 15.46
CA LYS A 30 43.61 1.43 15.82
C LYS A 30 43.25 2.55 16.80
N LYS A 31 42.57 3.57 16.28
CA LYS A 31 41.93 4.58 17.12
C LYS A 31 41.02 3.78 18.03
N VAL A 32 41.30 3.76 19.33
CA VAL A 32 40.47 3.06 20.32
C VAL A 32 39.13 3.76 20.29
N GLU A 33 38.18 3.16 19.62
CA GLU A 33 36.83 3.68 19.49
C GLU A 33 36.16 3.58 20.88
N LYS A 34 35.74 4.70 21.45
CA LYS A 34 34.96 4.68 22.69
C LYS A 34 33.60 4.05 22.39
N THR A 35 33.24 3.03 23.15
CA THR A 35 31.95 2.38 23.09
C THR A 35 31.18 2.54 24.39
N VAL A 36 29.85 2.47 24.30
CA VAL A 36 28.95 2.52 25.45
C VAL A 36 27.93 1.39 25.37
N LYS A 37 27.40 0.99 26.53
CA LYS A 37 26.31 0.02 26.60
C LYS A 37 25.00 0.73 26.36
N TYR A 38 24.20 0.21 25.41
CA TYR A 38 22.88 0.71 25.07
C TYR A 38 21.84 -0.38 25.35
N THR A 39 20.76 -0.04 26.04
CA THR A 39 19.63 -0.96 26.27
C THR A 39 18.57 -0.73 25.20
N VAL A 40 18.31 -1.76 24.41
CA VAL A 40 17.34 -1.77 23.33
C VAL A 40 15.95 -1.43 23.88
N GLN A 41 15.29 -0.44 23.28
CA GLN A 41 13.94 -0.04 23.64
C GLN A 41 12.88 -0.86 22.86
N PRO A 42 11.65 -0.96 23.36
CA PRO A 42 10.57 -1.63 22.64
C PRO A 42 10.36 -1.04 21.24
N GLY A 43 10.36 -1.92 20.21
CA GLY A 43 10.17 -1.52 18.81
C GLY A 43 11.43 -1.06 18.07
N GLU A 44 12.61 -1.08 18.71
CA GLU A 44 13.87 -0.75 18.04
C GLU A 44 14.41 -1.94 17.24
N THR A 45 15.11 -1.63 16.15
CA THR A 45 15.86 -2.58 15.35
C THR A 45 17.35 -2.31 15.45
N ILE A 46 18.19 -3.34 15.25
CA ILE A 46 19.64 -3.17 15.27
C ILE A 46 20.13 -2.15 14.23
N LEU A 47 19.49 -2.13 13.06
CA LEU A 47 19.75 -1.13 12.02
C LEU A 47 19.38 0.29 12.48
N GLY A 48 18.23 0.45 13.15
CA GLY A 48 17.80 1.74 13.71
C GLY A 48 18.76 2.25 14.79
N ILE A 49 19.28 1.33 15.61
CA ILE A 49 20.30 1.63 16.65
C ILE A 49 21.61 2.04 15.96
N ALA A 50 22.07 1.32 14.92
CA ALA A 50 23.26 1.68 14.17
C ALA A 50 23.16 3.10 13.59
N HIS A 51 22.07 3.43 12.92
CA HIS A 51 21.83 4.77 12.37
C HIS A 51 21.83 5.87 13.44
N ARG A 52 21.20 5.63 14.60
CA ARG A 52 21.14 6.60 15.71
C ARG A 52 22.53 6.90 16.28
N HIS A 53 23.38 5.88 16.32
CA HIS A 53 24.75 5.99 16.82
C HIS A 53 25.78 6.28 15.71
N GLY A 54 25.33 6.74 14.52
CA GLY A 54 26.18 7.19 13.42
C GLY A 54 27.13 6.10 12.88
N THR A 55 26.70 4.84 12.96
CA THR A 55 27.50 3.68 12.54
C THR A 55 26.76 2.81 11.51
N THR A 56 27.47 1.90 10.87
CA THR A 56 26.89 0.92 9.97
C THR A 56 26.40 -0.32 10.73
N LEU A 57 25.45 -1.06 10.13
CA LEU A 57 24.96 -2.32 10.69
C LEU A 57 26.12 -3.29 10.92
N ASP A 58 26.99 -3.48 9.91
CA ASP A 58 28.12 -4.38 9.99
C ASP A 58 29.09 -4.02 11.12
N HIS A 59 29.34 -2.73 11.31
CA HIS A 59 30.20 -2.28 12.39
C HIS A 59 29.55 -2.53 13.75
N LEU A 60 28.25 -2.23 13.89
CA LEU A 60 27.53 -2.50 15.15
C LEU A 60 27.50 -4.01 15.47
N LEU A 61 27.31 -4.86 14.48
CA LEU A 61 27.36 -6.33 14.65
C LEU A 61 28.78 -6.81 15.01
N SER A 62 29.82 -6.20 14.46
CA SER A 62 31.21 -6.52 14.83
C SER A 62 31.52 -6.21 16.30
N LEU A 63 30.85 -5.22 16.89
CA LEU A 63 30.92 -4.90 18.31
C LEU A 63 30.06 -5.84 19.18
N ASN A 64 29.14 -6.57 18.56
CA ASN A 64 28.16 -7.43 19.23
C ASN A 64 28.07 -8.81 18.55
N PRO A 65 29.10 -9.65 18.60
CA PRO A 65 29.19 -10.88 17.82
C PRO A 65 28.14 -11.96 18.15
N GLY A 66 27.32 -11.75 19.17
CA GLY A 66 26.19 -12.62 19.52
C GLY A 66 24.81 -12.08 19.14
N VAL A 67 24.77 -10.91 18.50
CA VAL A 67 23.50 -10.27 18.11
C VAL A 67 23.18 -10.62 16.66
N GLN A 68 21.98 -11.12 16.41
CA GLN A 68 21.51 -11.42 15.05
C GLN A 68 21.08 -10.12 14.35
N PRO A 69 21.39 -9.95 13.03
CA PRO A 69 21.09 -8.71 12.27
C PRO A 69 19.61 -8.33 12.29
N ASP A 70 18.74 -9.31 12.35
CA ASP A 70 17.30 -9.12 12.16
C ASP A 70 16.51 -9.19 13.46
N TYR A 71 17.17 -9.42 14.60
CA TYR A 71 16.47 -9.63 15.87
C TYR A 71 17.21 -9.08 17.08
N VAL A 72 16.60 -8.07 17.70
CA VAL A 72 16.97 -7.58 19.04
C VAL A 72 15.73 -7.52 19.91
N GLN A 73 15.89 -7.89 21.18
CA GLN A 73 14.80 -7.84 22.16
C GLN A 73 14.82 -6.55 22.95
N ALA A 74 13.65 -6.01 23.30
CA ALA A 74 13.54 -4.93 24.25
C ALA A 74 14.17 -5.34 25.59
N GLY A 75 15.02 -4.47 26.15
CA GLY A 75 15.80 -4.78 27.35
C GLY A 75 17.15 -5.46 27.09
N GLN A 76 17.42 -5.94 25.88
CA GLN A 76 18.73 -6.46 25.50
C GLN A 76 19.77 -5.34 25.53
N VAL A 77 20.97 -5.64 26.02
CA VAL A 77 22.08 -4.69 26.06
C VAL A 77 23.00 -4.93 24.87
N VAL A 78 23.22 -3.91 24.06
CA VAL A 78 24.16 -3.90 22.93
C VAL A 78 25.25 -2.86 23.14
N ILE A 79 26.43 -3.10 22.59
CA ILE A 79 27.57 -2.18 22.62
C ILE A 79 27.47 -1.29 21.38
N VAL A 80 27.48 0.02 21.58
CA VAL A 80 27.37 1.01 20.49
C VAL A 80 28.55 1.98 20.53
N PRO A 81 28.98 2.56 19.38
CA PRO A 81 29.96 3.65 19.37
C PRO A 81 29.49 4.86 20.19
N TYR A 82 30.40 5.48 20.91
CA TYR A 82 30.14 6.72 21.62
C TYR A 82 30.16 7.90 20.64
N VAL A 83 29.02 8.60 20.52
CA VAL A 83 28.90 9.82 19.74
C VAL A 83 28.84 11.02 20.68
N PRO A 84 29.85 11.92 20.68
CA PRO A 84 29.80 13.14 21.49
C PRO A 84 28.62 14.01 21.04
N GLY A 85 27.70 14.33 21.96
CA GLY A 85 26.48 15.09 21.66
C GLY A 85 25.30 14.27 21.10
N GLY A 86 25.42 12.96 21.05
CA GLY A 86 24.29 12.06 20.77
C GLY A 86 23.26 12.15 21.89
N ALA A 87 21.98 12.16 21.54
CA ALA A 87 20.87 12.31 22.47
C ALA A 87 20.97 11.32 23.62
N GLU A 88 20.82 11.85 24.84
CA GLU A 88 20.63 11.04 26.05
C GLU A 88 19.54 9.99 25.82
N PRO A 89 19.68 8.78 26.35
CA PRO A 89 18.66 7.76 26.23
C PRO A 89 17.33 8.32 26.75
N ALA A 90 16.29 8.17 25.94
CA ALA A 90 14.94 8.60 26.34
C ALA A 90 14.60 8.00 27.70
N PRO A 91 14.00 8.78 28.63
CA PRO A 91 13.73 8.32 29.98
C PRO A 91 12.92 7.04 29.99
N THR A 92 13.28 6.12 30.85
CA THR A 92 12.61 4.82 31.02
C THR A 92 11.14 5.01 31.37
N PRO A 93 10.27 4.00 31.10
CA PRO A 93 8.87 4.05 31.50
C PRO A 93 8.66 4.38 32.98
N ALA A 94 9.59 3.95 33.88
CA ALA A 94 9.58 4.27 35.30
C ALA A 94 9.90 5.76 35.55
N GLN A 95 10.84 6.35 34.83
CA GLN A 95 11.18 7.76 34.90
C GLN A 95 10.09 8.66 34.33
N ARG A 96 9.39 8.22 33.25
CA ARG A 96 8.20 8.90 32.71
C ARG A 96 7.03 8.85 33.70
N ALA A 97 6.82 7.72 34.36
CA ALA A 97 5.79 7.59 35.40
C ALA A 97 6.08 8.45 36.61
N ALA A 98 7.35 8.60 37.00
CA ALA A 98 7.76 9.50 38.08
C ALA A 98 7.60 10.98 37.71
N ALA A 99 7.95 11.37 36.48
CA ALA A 99 7.73 12.72 35.96
C ALA A 99 6.24 13.05 35.82
N ALA A 100 5.42 12.11 35.38
CA ALA A 100 3.96 12.27 35.29
C ALA A 100 3.32 12.49 36.69
N ARG A 101 3.78 11.76 37.71
CA ARG A 101 3.30 11.92 39.09
C ARG A 101 3.74 13.25 39.73
N ALA A 102 4.83 13.84 39.28
CA ALA A 102 5.27 15.16 39.73
C ALA A 102 4.44 16.31 39.13
N THR A 103 3.86 16.10 37.92
CA THR A 103 3.03 17.10 37.22
C THR A 103 1.56 17.06 37.67
N GLU A 104 1.08 15.95 38.23
CA GLU A 104 -0.32 15.79 38.67
C GLU A 104 -0.69 16.58 39.94
N LYS A 105 0.25 17.19 40.63
CA LYS A 105 -0.06 17.94 41.85
C LYS A 105 -0.57 19.37 41.65
N ASN A 106 -0.69 19.87 40.42
CA ASN A 106 -1.05 21.27 40.20
C ASN A 106 -2.02 21.55 39.03
N VAL A 107 -2.94 20.64 38.69
CA VAL A 107 -4.03 21.00 37.76
C VAL A 107 -5.33 20.38 38.22
N VAL A 108 -6.21 21.23 38.73
CA VAL A 108 -7.63 20.90 38.91
C VAL A 108 -8.29 20.94 37.52
N VAL A 109 -8.50 19.80 36.91
CA VAL A 109 -9.24 19.71 35.66
C VAL A 109 -10.70 19.39 35.97
N LYS A 110 -11.58 20.34 35.64
CA LYS A 110 -13.03 20.10 35.58
C LYS A 110 -13.30 19.01 34.54
N LYS A 111 -13.88 17.90 35.00
CA LYS A 111 -14.42 16.86 34.11
C LYS A 111 -15.49 17.44 33.20
N GLN A 112 -15.25 17.47 31.91
CA GLN A 112 -16.29 17.56 30.90
C GLN A 112 -16.76 16.13 30.52
N PRO A 113 -18.06 15.90 30.31
CA PRO A 113 -18.59 14.58 29.95
C PRO A 113 -18.09 14.16 28.58
N ALA A 114 -17.76 12.89 28.44
CA ALA A 114 -17.43 12.26 27.18
C ALA A 114 -18.59 12.42 26.18
N ALA A 115 -18.37 13.22 25.14
CA ALA A 115 -19.28 13.29 24.02
C ALA A 115 -19.12 12.00 23.19
N GLY A 116 -20.21 11.28 23.04
CA GLY A 116 -20.28 10.10 22.19
C GLY A 116 -19.89 10.42 20.75
N ASN A 117 -19.24 9.47 20.09
CA ASN A 117 -18.93 9.50 18.68
C ASN A 117 -20.23 9.54 17.84
N ALA A 118 -20.79 10.71 17.67
CA ALA A 118 -21.77 10.97 16.62
C ALA A 118 -21.00 11.14 15.31
N ALA A 119 -21.18 10.21 14.39
CA ALA A 119 -20.72 10.34 13.02
C ALA A 119 -21.33 11.59 12.41
N ILE A 120 -20.52 12.63 12.24
CA ILE A 120 -20.91 13.82 11.51
C ILE A 120 -21.01 13.42 10.03
N MET A 121 -22.21 13.29 9.54
CA MET A 121 -22.53 13.20 8.12
C MET A 121 -22.41 14.60 7.54
N PRO A 122 -21.45 14.92 6.66
CA PRO A 122 -21.51 16.17 5.91
C PRO A 122 -22.55 16.03 4.78
N ASN A 123 -23.58 16.84 4.81
CA ASN A 123 -24.50 17.03 3.69
C ASN A 123 -23.80 17.80 2.56
N ALA A 124 -22.94 17.14 1.81
CA ALA A 124 -22.49 17.63 0.52
C ALA A 124 -22.09 16.44 -0.34
N VAL A 125 -22.93 16.12 -1.31
CA VAL A 125 -22.63 15.15 -2.35
C VAL A 125 -21.56 15.75 -3.27
N SER A 126 -20.29 15.50 -2.96
CA SER A 126 -19.19 15.79 -3.87
C SER A 126 -19.29 14.83 -5.06
N LYS A 127 -19.45 15.35 -6.27
CA LYS A 127 -19.36 14.55 -7.50
C LYS A 127 -17.95 14.02 -7.61
N VAL A 128 -17.79 12.71 -7.51
CA VAL A 128 -16.52 12.03 -7.80
C VAL A 128 -16.53 11.68 -9.28
N SER A 129 -15.62 12.29 -10.04
CA SER A 129 -15.34 11.85 -11.39
C SER A 129 -14.09 11.01 -11.36
N TYR A 130 -14.20 9.77 -11.85
CA TYR A 130 -13.04 8.95 -12.15
C TYR A 130 -12.56 9.33 -13.54
N ALA A 131 -11.28 9.67 -13.69
CA ALA A 131 -10.66 9.60 -15.00
C ALA A 131 -10.53 8.11 -15.31
N GLU A 132 -11.43 7.65 -16.16
CA GLU A 132 -11.57 6.26 -16.52
C GLU A 132 -10.38 5.82 -17.37
N VAL A 133 -9.61 4.89 -16.84
CA VAL A 133 -9.02 3.86 -17.67
C VAL A 133 -10.01 2.69 -17.67
N GLY A 134 -10.90 2.70 -18.65
CA GLY A 134 -11.95 1.68 -18.80
C GLY A 134 -13.34 2.25 -18.51
N GLN A 135 -14.19 2.20 -19.53
CA GLN A 135 -15.58 2.62 -19.52
C GLN A 135 -16.27 2.17 -18.25
N GLN A 136 -17.03 3.10 -17.63
CA GLN A 136 -17.99 2.74 -16.57
C GLN A 136 -18.80 1.52 -17.05
N PRO A 137 -19.07 0.53 -16.18
CA PRO A 137 -20.14 -0.38 -16.47
C PRO A 137 -21.38 0.50 -16.63
N GLN A 138 -21.88 0.61 -17.84
CA GLN A 138 -23.21 1.17 -18.08
C GLN A 138 -24.14 0.51 -17.06
N PRO A 139 -25.05 1.24 -16.41
CA PRO A 139 -26.03 0.61 -15.54
C PRO A 139 -26.63 -0.54 -16.32
N VAL A 140 -26.40 -1.75 -15.85
CA VAL A 140 -26.91 -2.95 -16.51
C VAL A 140 -28.41 -2.74 -16.57
N LYS A 141 -28.94 -2.52 -17.78
CA LYS A 141 -30.36 -2.34 -18.00
C LYS A 141 -31.01 -3.65 -17.58
N VAL A 142 -31.53 -3.71 -16.34
CA VAL A 142 -32.18 -4.90 -15.83
C VAL A 142 -33.40 -5.12 -16.70
N THR A 143 -33.38 -6.16 -17.51
CA THR A 143 -34.52 -6.58 -18.29
C THR A 143 -35.39 -7.47 -17.39
N TYR A 144 -36.69 -7.30 -17.49
CA TYR A 144 -37.65 -8.09 -16.73
C TYR A 144 -38.47 -8.95 -17.70
N LYS A 145 -38.77 -10.19 -17.29
CA LYS A 145 -39.81 -11.01 -17.91
C LYS A 145 -41.04 -11.03 -17.02
N GLU A 146 -42.20 -11.01 -17.60
CA GLU A 146 -43.45 -11.23 -16.87
C GLU A 146 -43.63 -12.71 -16.55
N TYR A 147 -44.06 -12.99 -15.32
CA TYR A 147 -44.36 -14.33 -14.85
C TYR A 147 -45.74 -14.37 -14.18
N LYS A 148 -46.63 -15.22 -14.67
CA LYS A 148 -47.95 -15.40 -14.12
C LYS A 148 -47.93 -16.54 -13.10
N ALA A 149 -48.11 -16.23 -11.81
CA ALA A 149 -48.06 -17.21 -10.73
C ALA A 149 -49.12 -18.31 -10.89
N LYS A 150 -48.72 -19.56 -10.68
CA LYS A 150 -49.59 -20.72 -10.70
C LYS A 150 -50.24 -20.97 -9.34
N LYS A 151 -51.21 -21.87 -9.29
CA LYS A 151 -51.87 -22.25 -8.05
C LYS A 151 -50.86 -22.90 -7.11
N LYS A 152 -50.82 -22.45 -5.83
CA LYS A 152 -49.94 -22.93 -4.74
C LYS A 152 -48.43 -22.57 -4.91
N GLU A 153 -48.05 -21.72 -5.82
CA GLU A 153 -46.67 -21.23 -5.87
C GLU A 153 -46.41 -20.23 -4.75
N THR A 154 -45.17 -20.24 -4.26
CA THR A 154 -44.67 -19.32 -3.24
C THR A 154 -43.64 -18.39 -3.83
N ALA A 155 -43.44 -17.22 -3.23
CA ALA A 155 -42.37 -16.29 -3.64
C ALA A 155 -40.99 -16.99 -3.66
N TYR A 156 -40.72 -17.84 -2.69
CA TYR A 156 -39.49 -18.64 -2.63
C TYR A 156 -39.37 -19.62 -3.81
N GLY A 157 -40.46 -20.36 -4.11
CA GLY A 157 -40.47 -21.31 -5.21
C GLY A 157 -40.25 -20.62 -6.58
N ILE A 158 -40.90 -19.47 -6.81
CA ILE A 158 -40.76 -18.67 -8.03
C ILE A 158 -39.35 -18.12 -8.14
N ALA A 159 -38.79 -17.54 -7.06
CA ALA A 159 -37.44 -17.02 -7.03
C ALA A 159 -36.41 -18.12 -7.34
N LYS A 160 -36.52 -19.28 -6.66
CA LYS A 160 -35.64 -20.43 -6.89
C LYS A 160 -35.72 -20.97 -8.33
N ALA A 161 -36.93 -21.09 -8.88
CA ALA A 161 -37.14 -21.57 -10.25
C ALA A 161 -36.56 -20.62 -11.33
N ASN A 162 -36.36 -19.34 -10.99
CA ASN A 162 -35.80 -18.33 -11.87
C ASN A 162 -34.36 -17.90 -11.54
N ASN A 163 -33.66 -18.64 -10.64
CA ASN A 163 -32.29 -18.36 -10.20
C ASN A 163 -32.08 -16.94 -9.67
N ILE A 164 -33.08 -16.44 -8.93
CA ILE A 164 -33.01 -15.14 -8.23
C ILE A 164 -33.28 -15.35 -6.74
N THR A 165 -32.91 -14.37 -5.91
CA THR A 165 -33.28 -14.38 -4.50
C THR A 165 -34.71 -13.87 -4.29
N VAL A 166 -35.29 -14.17 -3.15
CA VAL A 166 -36.62 -13.63 -2.77
C VAL A 166 -36.55 -12.11 -2.67
N ASP A 167 -35.45 -11.56 -2.17
CA ASP A 167 -35.24 -10.11 -2.06
C ASP A 167 -35.23 -9.46 -3.47
N GLU A 168 -34.53 -10.05 -4.45
CA GLU A 168 -34.52 -9.57 -5.83
C GLU A 168 -35.90 -9.63 -6.48
N LEU A 169 -36.68 -10.68 -6.15
CA LEU A 169 -38.06 -10.77 -6.60
C LEU A 169 -38.94 -9.68 -6.00
N ILE A 170 -38.78 -9.41 -4.71
CA ILE A 170 -39.53 -8.35 -3.99
C ILE A 170 -39.11 -6.96 -4.47
N GLU A 171 -37.83 -6.74 -4.73
CA GLU A 171 -37.35 -5.46 -5.29
C GLU A 171 -37.91 -5.19 -6.69
N ALA A 172 -38.06 -6.22 -7.50
CA ALA A 172 -38.67 -6.11 -8.83
C ALA A 172 -40.20 -5.92 -8.79
N ASN A 173 -40.83 -6.24 -7.63
CA ASN A 173 -42.28 -6.18 -7.40
C ASN A 173 -42.57 -5.48 -6.07
N PRO A 174 -42.48 -4.14 -6.02
CA PRO A 174 -42.63 -3.38 -4.77
C PRO A 174 -43.96 -3.61 -4.03
N GLU A 175 -45.01 -4.02 -4.74
CA GLU A 175 -46.30 -4.38 -4.18
C GLU A 175 -46.20 -5.55 -3.19
N MET A 176 -45.21 -6.42 -3.33
CA MET A 176 -44.98 -7.54 -2.41
C MET A 176 -44.50 -7.10 -1.01
N LYS A 177 -44.08 -5.83 -0.86
CA LYS A 177 -43.68 -5.24 0.44
C LYS A 177 -44.85 -4.73 1.24
N GLN A 178 -46.04 -4.64 0.64
CA GLN A 178 -47.22 -4.12 1.32
C GLN A 178 -47.70 -5.10 2.40
N GLU A 179 -48.08 -4.56 3.52
CA GLU A 179 -48.64 -5.39 4.62
C GLU A 179 -49.93 -6.08 4.15
N GLY A 180 -50.00 -7.39 4.35
CA GLY A 180 -51.15 -8.19 3.91
C GLY A 180 -51.08 -8.70 2.45
N TYR A 181 -50.02 -8.42 1.70
CA TYR A 181 -49.87 -8.95 0.35
C TYR A 181 -49.90 -10.50 0.33
N LYS A 182 -50.77 -11.06 -0.50
CA LYS A 182 -50.86 -12.51 -0.69
C LYS A 182 -50.72 -12.85 -2.17
N LEU A 183 -49.68 -13.62 -2.49
CA LEU A 183 -49.49 -14.15 -3.84
C LEU A 183 -50.62 -15.11 -4.21
N LYS A 184 -51.37 -14.81 -5.27
CA LYS A 184 -52.53 -15.62 -5.72
C LYS A 184 -52.25 -16.19 -7.09
N LYS A 185 -52.95 -17.26 -7.46
CA LYS A 185 -52.99 -17.77 -8.86
C LYS A 185 -53.36 -16.63 -9.82
N GLY A 186 -52.51 -16.40 -10.81
CA GLY A 186 -52.72 -15.33 -11.81
C GLY A 186 -52.04 -14.01 -11.47
N SER A 187 -51.44 -13.82 -10.27
CA SER A 187 -50.60 -12.64 -9.98
C SER A 187 -49.50 -12.54 -11.03
N VAL A 188 -49.35 -11.37 -11.65
CA VAL A 188 -48.29 -11.09 -12.63
C VAL A 188 -47.12 -10.49 -11.87
N LEU A 189 -45.95 -11.14 -11.95
CA LEU A 189 -44.73 -10.73 -11.31
C LEU A 189 -43.69 -10.36 -12.36
N ARG A 190 -42.88 -9.35 -12.10
CA ARG A 190 -41.68 -9.01 -12.86
C ARG A 190 -40.52 -9.83 -12.32
N ILE A 191 -39.96 -10.68 -13.17
CA ILE A 191 -38.77 -11.47 -12.83
C ILE A 191 -37.56 -10.80 -13.47
N PRO A 192 -36.57 -10.34 -12.68
CA PRO A 192 -35.34 -9.82 -13.25
C PRO A 192 -34.63 -10.91 -14.05
N VAL A 193 -34.40 -10.65 -15.33
CA VAL A 193 -33.63 -11.53 -16.19
C VAL A 193 -32.17 -11.21 -15.96
N LYS A 194 -31.49 -12.04 -15.17
CA LYS A 194 -30.04 -11.98 -15.10
C LYS A 194 -29.51 -12.32 -16.51
N PRO A 195 -28.67 -11.45 -17.10
CA PRO A 195 -28.03 -11.84 -18.34
C PRO A 195 -27.38 -13.20 -18.11
N ILE A 196 -27.61 -14.16 -19.02
CA ILE A 196 -26.89 -15.42 -19.01
C ILE A 196 -25.44 -15.05 -19.26
N VAL A 197 -24.69 -14.83 -18.18
CA VAL A 197 -23.25 -14.75 -18.21
C VAL A 197 -22.85 -16.15 -18.70
N LYS A 198 -22.53 -16.29 -19.99
CA LYS A 198 -21.87 -17.50 -20.48
C LYS A 198 -20.76 -17.76 -19.50
N LYS A 199 -20.79 -18.90 -18.77
CA LYS A 199 -19.73 -19.25 -17.83
C LYS A 199 -18.43 -19.06 -18.58
N PRO A 200 -17.56 -18.14 -18.15
CA PRO A 200 -16.31 -17.95 -18.85
C PRO A 200 -15.61 -19.31 -18.83
N THR A 201 -15.20 -19.79 -20.00
CA THR A 201 -14.32 -20.95 -20.10
C THR A 201 -12.97 -20.47 -19.61
N PHE A 202 -12.70 -20.65 -18.31
CA PHE A 202 -11.41 -20.34 -17.74
C PHE A 202 -10.37 -21.27 -18.36
N LYS A 203 -9.36 -20.71 -19.02
CA LYS A 203 -8.16 -21.45 -19.42
C LYS A 203 -7.26 -21.76 -18.20
N GLY A 204 -7.54 -21.15 -17.05
CA GLY A 204 -6.82 -21.26 -15.81
C GLY A 204 -7.46 -22.27 -14.83
N LEU A 205 -7.64 -21.84 -13.57
CA LEU A 205 -8.13 -22.71 -12.51
C LEU A 205 -9.63 -22.55 -12.28
N ASN A 206 -10.41 -23.61 -12.53
CA ASN A 206 -11.84 -23.64 -12.21
C ASN A 206 -12.11 -23.76 -10.70
N THR A 207 -11.16 -24.31 -9.97
CA THR A 207 -11.19 -24.44 -8.51
C THR A 207 -9.87 -23.93 -7.94
N ILE A 208 -9.92 -23.05 -6.98
CA ILE A 208 -8.78 -22.52 -6.23
C ILE A 208 -8.90 -22.97 -4.78
N ARG A 209 -7.89 -23.67 -4.26
CA ARG A 209 -7.76 -24.03 -2.86
C ARG A 209 -6.93 -22.97 -2.16
N LEU A 210 -7.59 -22.21 -1.29
CA LEU A 210 -7.01 -21.10 -0.56
C LEU A 210 -6.83 -21.48 0.90
N ALA A 211 -5.61 -21.48 1.40
CA ALA A 211 -5.31 -21.54 2.83
C ALA A 211 -5.06 -20.13 3.36
N VAL A 212 -5.65 -19.79 4.50
CA VAL A 212 -5.44 -18.52 5.19
C VAL A 212 -4.82 -18.80 6.55
N ILE A 213 -3.65 -18.24 6.81
CA ILE A 213 -2.89 -18.38 8.06
C ILE A 213 -2.65 -16.98 8.61
N LEU A 214 -3.50 -16.54 9.50
CA LEU A 214 -3.47 -15.20 10.09
C LEU A 214 -3.88 -15.28 11.58
N PRO A 215 -3.50 -14.31 12.43
CA PRO A 215 -3.97 -14.25 13.80
C PRO A 215 -5.46 -13.85 13.83
N LEU A 216 -6.33 -14.84 13.78
CA LEU A 216 -7.81 -14.69 13.71
C LEU A 216 -8.51 -15.00 15.03
N VAL A 217 -7.76 -15.42 16.04
CA VAL A 217 -8.26 -15.69 17.40
C VAL A 217 -7.45 -14.86 18.38
N GLY A 218 -8.11 -14.05 19.21
CA GLY A 218 -7.46 -13.18 20.17
C GLY A 218 -8.06 -11.78 20.21
N ASN A 219 -7.22 -10.81 20.51
CA ASN A 219 -7.56 -9.39 20.54
C ASN A 219 -6.34 -8.54 20.15
N GLY A 220 -6.57 -7.24 19.95
CA GLY A 220 -5.53 -6.27 19.62
C GLY A 220 -5.46 -5.94 18.13
N VAL A 221 -4.55 -5.02 17.81
CA VAL A 221 -4.48 -4.38 16.49
C VAL A 221 -4.23 -5.39 15.36
N GLU A 222 -3.37 -6.37 15.58
CA GLU A 222 -3.00 -7.38 14.57
C GLU A 222 -4.18 -8.34 14.31
N PHE A 223 -4.87 -8.75 15.38
CA PHE A 223 -6.11 -9.51 15.28
C PHE A 223 -7.18 -8.73 14.51
N ASP A 224 -7.49 -7.50 14.92
CA ASP A 224 -8.52 -6.68 14.30
C ASP A 224 -8.25 -6.46 12.79
N ARG A 225 -7.01 -6.17 12.43
CA ARG A 225 -6.58 -6.00 11.04
C ARG A 225 -6.70 -7.30 10.23
N SER A 226 -6.30 -8.40 10.82
CA SER A 226 -6.35 -9.73 10.17
C SER A 226 -7.78 -10.18 9.94
N VAL A 227 -8.65 -10.02 10.93
CA VAL A 227 -10.08 -10.34 10.81
C VAL A 227 -10.77 -9.46 9.78
N GLU A 228 -10.48 -8.15 9.76
CA GLU A 228 -11.06 -7.25 8.78
C GLU A 228 -10.60 -7.61 7.36
N PHE A 229 -9.31 -7.89 7.15
CA PHE A 229 -8.78 -8.35 5.87
C PHE A 229 -9.47 -9.64 5.42
N TYR A 230 -9.57 -10.63 6.31
CA TYR A 230 -10.21 -11.91 6.01
C TYR A 230 -11.70 -11.74 5.64
N ARG A 231 -12.43 -10.88 6.33
CA ARG A 231 -13.81 -10.54 5.97
C ARG A 231 -13.93 -9.96 4.56
N GLY A 232 -13.05 -9.01 4.21
CA GLY A 232 -12.97 -8.46 2.86
C GLY A 232 -12.63 -9.50 1.81
N LEU A 233 -11.67 -10.37 2.09
CA LEU A 233 -11.30 -11.51 1.25
C LEU A 233 -12.51 -12.41 0.97
N LEU A 234 -13.29 -12.76 1.98
CA LEU A 234 -14.51 -13.58 1.81
C LEU A 234 -15.54 -12.90 0.90
N MET A 235 -15.69 -11.57 0.99
CA MET A 235 -16.60 -10.83 0.09
C MET A 235 -16.13 -10.89 -1.36
N GLY A 236 -14.83 -10.82 -1.62
CA GLY A 236 -14.27 -11.00 -2.95
C GLY A 236 -14.36 -12.43 -3.47
N VAL A 237 -14.17 -13.42 -2.60
CA VAL A 237 -14.39 -14.84 -2.90
C VAL A 237 -15.84 -15.10 -3.31
N GLU A 238 -16.80 -14.47 -2.66
CA GLU A 238 -18.21 -14.58 -3.04
C GLU A 238 -18.48 -14.07 -4.46
N GLU A 239 -17.86 -12.94 -4.85
CA GLU A 239 -17.99 -12.45 -6.23
C GLU A 239 -17.35 -13.39 -7.26
N LEU A 240 -16.21 -14.00 -6.91
CA LEU A 240 -15.60 -15.03 -7.75
C LEU A 240 -16.51 -16.24 -7.92
N LYS A 241 -17.17 -16.70 -6.86
CA LYS A 241 -18.15 -17.80 -6.91
C LYS A 241 -19.35 -17.44 -7.76
N GLN A 242 -19.86 -16.21 -7.66
CA GLN A 242 -20.93 -15.71 -8.54
C GLN A 242 -20.52 -15.67 -10.00
N ALA A 243 -19.23 -15.38 -10.28
CA ALA A 243 -18.65 -15.44 -11.62
C ALA A 243 -18.33 -16.87 -12.10
N GLY A 244 -18.60 -17.90 -11.30
CA GLY A 244 -18.42 -19.31 -11.65
C GLY A 244 -17.08 -19.92 -11.28
N VAL A 245 -16.22 -19.21 -10.51
CA VAL A 245 -14.96 -19.74 -9.96
C VAL A 245 -15.25 -20.42 -8.63
N ASN A 246 -14.90 -21.68 -8.49
CA ASN A 246 -15.00 -22.36 -7.21
C ASN A 246 -13.77 -22.02 -6.33
N VAL A 247 -14.00 -21.45 -5.12
CA VAL A 247 -12.92 -21.18 -4.16
C VAL A 247 -13.21 -21.95 -2.88
N VAL A 248 -12.31 -22.87 -2.54
CA VAL A 248 -12.35 -23.65 -1.30
C VAL A 248 -11.40 -22.97 -0.31
N VAL A 249 -11.93 -22.45 0.79
CA VAL A 249 -11.16 -21.72 1.79
C VAL A 249 -10.95 -22.58 3.03
N SER A 250 -9.70 -22.83 3.38
CA SER A 250 -9.27 -23.45 4.64
C SER A 250 -8.60 -22.39 5.51
N VAL A 251 -9.00 -22.31 6.79
CA VAL A 251 -8.57 -21.22 7.68
C VAL A 251 -7.86 -21.81 8.89
N TYR A 252 -6.70 -21.22 9.20
CA TYR A 252 -5.85 -21.59 10.30
C TYR A 252 -5.51 -20.35 11.12
N ASN A 253 -5.61 -20.47 12.45
CA ASN A 253 -5.15 -19.38 13.30
C ASN A 253 -3.64 -19.38 13.37
N GLU A 254 -3.01 -18.24 13.09
CA GLU A 254 -1.59 -18.04 13.32
C GLU A 254 -1.36 -17.75 14.81
N PRO A 255 -0.55 -18.54 15.51
CA PRO A 255 -0.25 -18.30 16.92
C PRO A 255 0.70 -17.12 17.11
N ALA A 256 1.10 -16.83 18.35
CA ALA A 256 2.08 -15.81 18.67
C ALA A 256 3.43 -16.09 17.96
N PRO A 257 4.24 -15.04 17.67
CA PRO A 257 5.42 -15.14 16.81
C PRO A 257 6.56 -16.04 17.37
N ASP A 258 6.51 -16.40 18.64
CA ASP A 258 7.45 -17.29 19.33
C ASP A 258 7.03 -18.78 19.28
N VAL A 259 5.85 -19.09 18.74
CA VAL A 259 5.31 -20.45 18.62
C VAL A 259 5.43 -20.92 17.17
N SER A 260 6.28 -21.94 16.91
CA SER A 260 6.44 -22.50 15.56
C SER A 260 5.12 -23.05 15.00
N ILE A 261 4.88 -22.80 13.71
CA ILE A 261 3.73 -23.32 12.96
C ILE A 261 4.07 -24.52 12.08
N ALA A 262 5.26 -25.08 12.20
CA ALA A 262 5.72 -26.20 11.35
C ALA A 262 4.74 -27.39 11.33
N SER A 263 4.22 -27.81 12.48
CA SER A 263 3.22 -28.87 12.56
C SER A 263 1.88 -28.51 11.90
N GLN A 264 1.46 -27.25 12.01
CA GLN A 264 0.27 -26.74 11.36
C GLN A 264 0.45 -26.73 9.83
N MET A 265 1.67 -26.40 9.36
CA MET A 265 1.99 -26.40 7.94
C MET A 265 1.88 -27.77 7.28
N LEU A 266 2.15 -28.85 7.99
CA LEU A 266 1.89 -30.21 7.48
C LEU A 266 0.40 -30.44 7.20
N GLN A 267 -0.48 -29.94 8.04
CA GLN A 267 -1.93 -30.00 7.82
C GLN A 267 -2.36 -29.14 6.63
N VAL A 268 -1.80 -27.91 6.52
CA VAL A 268 -2.07 -27.00 5.40
C VAL A 268 -1.68 -27.66 4.07
N VAL A 269 -0.49 -28.21 3.97
CA VAL A 269 0.00 -28.87 2.75
C VAL A 269 -0.81 -30.11 2.40
N GLY A 270 -1.29 -30.85 3.41
CA GLY A 270 -2.17 -32.00 3.21
C GLY A 270 -3.49 -31.67 2.50
N GLN A 271 -3.94 -30.40 2.54
CA GLN A 271 -5.09 -29.92 1.78
C GLN A 271 -4.79 -29.55 0.32
N ASN A 272 -3.54 -29.70 -0.12
CA ASN A 272 -3.07 -29.31 -1.46
C ASN A 272 -3.50 -27.87 -1.86
N PRO A 273 -3.12 -26.83 -1.11
CA PRO A 273 -3.50 -25.46 -1.43
C PRO A 273 -2.83 -24.99 -2.73
N ASP A 274 -3.55 -24.17 -3.50
CA ASP A 274 -2.99 -23.44 -4.63
C ASP A 274 -2.38 -22.11 -4.17
N VAL A 275 -2.95 -21.54 -3.10
CA VAL A 275 -2.53 -20.27 -2.51
C VAL A 275 -2.55 -20.38 -0.99
N ILE A 276 -1.52 -19.83 -0.35
CA ILE A 276 -1.44 -19.60 1.09
C ILE A 276 -1.39 -18.08 1.29
N VAL A 277 -2.32 -17.52 2.05
CA VAL A 277 -2.32 -16.11 2.48
C VAL A 277 -1.87 -16.03 3.92
N GLY A 278 -0.82 -15.30 4.16
CA GLY A 278 -0.07 -15.27 5.41
C GLY A 278 1.28 -15.97 5.25
N PRO A 279 2.04 -16.06 6.33
CA PRO A 279 1.75 -15.61 7.67
C PRO A 279 1.83 -14.08 7.82
N LEU A 280 1.38 -13.56 8.97
CA LEU A 280 1.62 -12.18 9.36
C LEU A 280 3.05 -12.00 9.93
N TYR A 281 3.46 -12.93 10.80
CA TYR A 281 4.72 -12.80 11.54
C TYR A 281 5.91 -13.28 10.72
N PRO A 282 6.99 -12.48 10.60
CA PRO A 282 8.18 -12.85 9.83
C PRO A 282 8.85 -14.15 10.31
N THR A 283 8.77 -14.47 11.59
CA THR A 283 9.31 -15.70 12.18
C THR A 283 8.71 -16.97 11.58
N HIS A 284 7.47 -16.92 11.14
CA HIS A 284 6.76 -18.05 10.54
C HIS A 284 7.01 -18.24 9.04
N PHE A 285 7.63 -17.27 8.35
CA PHE A 285 7.90 -17.39 6.91
C PHE A 285 8.78 -18.59 6.58
N THR A 286 9.74 -18.92 7.44
CA THR A 286 10.59 -20.08 7.26
C THR A 286 9.77 -21.37 7.27
N ASP A 287 8.84 -21.53 8.22
CA ASP A 287 7.98 -22.71 8.32
C ASP A 287 7.08 -22.86 7.09
N VAL A 288 6.48 -21.75 6.62
CA VAL A 288 5.62 -21.74 5.42
C VAL A 288 6.42 -22.09 4.16
N THR A 289 7.56 -21.45 3.97
CA THR A 289 8.35 -21.64 2.76
C THR A 289 9.11 -22.98 2.74
N ALA A 290 9.39 -23.57 3.89
CA ALA A 290 10.05 -24.89 3.97
C ALA A 290 9.18 -26.01 3.39
N VAL A 291 7.85 -25.88 3.49
CA VAL A 291 6.90 -26.90 3.07
C VAL A 291 6.14 -26.54 1.79
N SER A 292 6.20 -25.30 1.32
CA SER A 292 5.53 -24.90 0.10
C SER A 292 6.23 -25.50 -1.13
N ALA A 293 5.46 -26.22 -1.96
CA ALA A 293 5.93 -26.66 -3.26
C ALA A 293 6.01 -25.47 -4.23
N LYS A 294 6.89 -25.56 -5.26
CA LYS A 294 7.10 -24.46 -6.25
C LYS A 294 5.83 -23.94 -6.94
N LYS A 295 4.74 -24.71 -6.96
CA LYS A 295 3.46 -24.28 -7.54
C LYS A 295 2.57 -23.52 -6.57
N VAL A 296 2.72 -23.71 -5.25
CA VAL A 296 1.90 -23.05 -4.24
C VAL A 296 2.34 -21.58 -4.15
N LYS A 297 1.41 -20.65 -4.30
CA LYS A 297 1.69 -19.22 -4.16
C LYS A 297 1.55 -18.82 -2.70
N VAL A 298 2.58 -18.21 -2.12
CA VAL A 298 2.57 -17.68 -0.76
C VAL A 298 2.42 -16.16 -0.80
N VAL A 299 1.31 -15.66 -0.30
CA VAL A 299 0.98 -14.24 -0.33
C VAL A 299 1.13 -13.61 1.04
N VAL A 300 2.01 -12.64 1.16
CA VAL A 300 2.25 -11.88 2.38
C VAL A 300 1.42 -10.60 2.34
N PRO A 301 0.35 -10.51 3.15
CA PRO A 301 -0.63 -9.43 2.97
C PRO A 301 -0.23 -8.10 3.59
N PHE A 302 0.55 -8.08 4.68
CA PHE A 302 0.73 -6.88 5.50
C PHE A 302 2.16 -6.37 5.58
N SER A 303 3.16 -7.21 5.41
CA SER A 303 4.56 -6.80 5.42
C SER A 303 5.04 -6.41 4.03
N SER A 304 5.85 -5.36 3.94
CA SER A 304 6.64 -5.03 2.74
C SER A 304 8.11 -5.49 2.87
N LYS A 305 8.50 -5.99 4.05
CA LYS A 305 9.86 -6.47 4.35
C LYS A 305 9.83 -7.99 4.46
N VAL A 306 10.07 -8.66 3.35
CA VAL A 306 10.04 -10.12 3.22
C VAL A 306 11.30 -10.56 2.49
N PRO A 307 12.41 -10.82 3.21
CA PRO A 307 13.68 -11.22 2.58
C PRO A 307 13.57 -12.44 1.67
N GLN A 308 12.66 -13.36 1.97
CA GLN A 308 12.41 -14.54 1.16
C GLN A 308 11.98 -14.23 -0.28
N VAL A 309 11.43 -13.04 -0.54
CA VAL A 309 11.03 -12.63 -1.90
C VAL A 309 12.22 -12.55 -2.85
N ASP A 310 13.43 -12.33 -2.36
CA ASP A 310 14.62 -12.18 -3.21
C ASP A 310 15.05 -13.49 -3.88
N TYR A 311 14.68 -14.65 -3.31
CA TYR A 311 15.11 -15.97 -3.77
C TYR A 311 14.00 -17.04 -3.84
N ARG A 312 12.75 -16.68 -3.53
CA ARG A 312 11.60 -17.63 -3.53
C ARG A 312 10.55 -17.20 -4.54
N PRO A 313 10.50 -17.82 -5.73
CA PRO A 313 9.61 -17.40 -6.84
C PRO A 313 8.13 -17.62 -6.56
N GLU A 314 7.76 -18.37 -5.53
CA GLU A 314 6.38 -18.57 -5.09
C GLU A 314 5.86 -17.46 -4.16
N VAL A 315 6.73 -16.59 -3.64
CA VAL A 315 6.37 -15.55 -2.65
C VAL A 315 5.85 -14.29 -3.35
N TYR A 316 4.73 -13.79 -2.88
CA TYR A 316 4.08 -12.57 -3.35
C TYR A 316 3.90 -11.59 -2.19
N VAL A 317 4.48 -10.42 -2.27
CA VAL A 317 4.34 -9.34 -1.29
C VAL A 317 3.27 -8.39 -1.77
N LEU A 318 2.16 -8.29 -1.01
CA LEU A 318 0.98 -7.52 -1.41
C LEU A 318 1.16 -6.01 -1.22
N ASN A 319 1.91 -5.60 -0.21
CA ASN A 319 2.27 -4.20 -0.01
C ASN A 319 3.48 -3.82 -0.87
N THR A 320 3.43 -2.65 -1.50
CA THR A 320 4.56 -2.12 -2.28
C THR A 320 5.73 -1.83 -1.34
N PRO A 321 6.91 -2.44 -1.54
CA PRO A 321 8.08 -2.10 -0.74
C PRO A 321 8.55 -0.68 -1.03
N ALA A 322 9.01 0.03 0.01
CA ALA A 322 9.41 1.44 -0.07
C ALA A 322 10.48 1.73 -1.16
N VAL A 323 11.36 0.76 -1.42
CA VAL A 323 12.39 0.87 -2.50
C VAL A 323 11.77 1.02 -3.90
N TYR A 324 10.56 0.49 -4.14
CA TYR A 324 9.85 0.63 -5.40
C TYR A 324 8.90 1.83 -5.44
N GLU A 325 8.49 2.36 -4.28
CA GLU A 325 7.54 3.48 -4.22
C GLU A 325 8.05 4.71 -4.94
N ASN A 326 9.31 5.09 -4.73
CA ASN A 326 9.91 6.25 -5.40
C ASN A 326 9.95 6.07 -6.92
N ALA A 327 10.32 4.89 -7.42
CA ALA A 327 10.37 4.63 -8.86
C ALA A 327 8.98 4.75 -9.49
N LEU A 328 7.96 4.17 -8.83
CA LEU A 328 6.57 4.23 -9.30
C LEU A 328 6.00 5.64 -9.24
N ALA A 329 6.31 6.38 -8.18
CA ALA A 329 5.93 7.78 -8.04
C ALA A 329 6.52 8.65 -9.15
N LEU A 330 7.79 8.42 -9.50
CA LEU A 330 8.47 9.09 -10.60
C LEU A 330 7.84 8.75 -11.96
N ASP A 331 7.55 7.48 -12.21
CA ASP A 331 6.90 7.03 -13.45
C ASP A 331 5.50 7.66 -13.59
N LEU A 332 4.71 7.68 -12.50
CA LEU A 332 3.41 8.36 -12.46
C LEU A 332 3.54 9.86 -12.72
N PHE A 333 4.52 10.52 -12.11
CA PHE A 333 4.77 11.93 -12.35
C PHE A 333 5.07 12.20 -13.83
N MET A 334 6.06 11.50 -14.39
CA MET A 334 6.49 11.66 -15.78
C MET A 334 5.38 11.35 -16.81
N THR A 335 4.46 10.44 -16.47
CA THR A 335 3.34 10.08 -17.34
C THR A 335 2.22 11.13 -17.30
N ASN A 336 1.98 11.75 -16.16
CA ASN A 336 0.82 12.63 -15.95
C ASN A 336 1.11 14.12 -16.13
N PHE A 337 2.36 14.55 -15.94
CA PHE A 337 2.76 15.93 -16.14
C PHE A 337 3.57 16.05 -17.43
N LYS A 338 3.04 16.83 -18.39
CA LYS A 338 3.66 17.01 -19.71
C LYS A 338 4.86 17.95 -19.63
N LYS A 339 5.71 17.97 -20.66
CA LYS A 339 6.89 18.86 -20.74
C LYS A 339 6.57 20.35 -20.62
N GLN A 340 5.34 20.74 -20.97
CA GLN A 340 4.85 22.11 -20.86
C GLN A 340 4.54 22.51 -19.42
N THR A 341 4.44 21.55 -18.49
CA THR A 341 4.24 21.83 -17.08
C THR A 341 5.53 22.36 -16.46
N HIS A 342 5.48 23.54 -15.89
CA HIS A 342 6.60 24.12 -15.15
C HIS A 342 6.68 23.50 -13.77
N VAL A 343 7.84 22.94 -13.43
CA VAL A 343 8.03 22.24 -12.16
C VAL A 343 8.83 23.10 -11.18
N ILE A 344 8.26 23.36 -10.01
CA ILE A 344 8.87 24.16 -8.96
C ILE A 344 9.30 23.18 -7.85
N LEU A 345 10.58 22.88 -7.78
CA LEU A 345 11.16 22.05 -6.74
C LEU A 345 11.51 22.90 -5.53
N LEU A 346 11.05 22.52 -4.35
CA LEU A 346 11.33 23.23 -3.11
C LEU A 346 12.14 22.35 -2.17
N HIS A 347 13.36 22.81 -1.83
CA HIS A 347 14.29 22.05 -1.02
C HIS A 347 14.45 22.63 0.38
N GLY A 348 14.16 21.80 1.39
CA GLY A 348 14.42 22.10 2.81
C GLY A 348 15.83 21.68 3.24
N GLN A 349 16.20 21.98 4.50
CA GLN A 349 17.50 21.57 5.05
C GLN A 349 17.58 20.06 5.29
N ALA A 350 16.46 19.41 5.67
CA ALA A 350 16.37 18.00 6.05
C ALA A 350 15.08 17.34 5.54
N GLY A 351 14.78 17.50 4.24
CA GLY A 351 13.57 16.94 3.64
C GLY A 351 13.57 15.41 3.64
N ASN A 352 12.50 14.81 4.17
CA ASN A 352 12.35 13.33 4.24
C ASN A 352 11.96 12.71 2.89
N LYS A 353 11.75 13.53 1.85
CA LYS A 353 11.50 13.14 0.45
C LYS A 353 12.60 13.63 -0.51
N ARG A 354 13.75 14.01 0.03
CA ARG A 354 14.86 14.55 -0.75
C ARG A 354 15.31 13.60 -1.86
N SER A 355 15.51 12.31 -1.58
CA SER A 355 15.93 11.34 -2.59
C SER A 355 14.94 11.22 -3.75
N PHE A 356 13.63 11.33 -3.47
CA PHE A 356 12.60 11.39 -4.52
C PHE A 356 12.72 12.68 -5.32
N SER A 357 12.86 13.84 -4.67
CA SER A 357 12.95 15.16 -5.32
C SER A 357 14.20 15.30 -6.20
N GLU A 358 15.37 14.83 -5.74
CA GLU A 358 16.62 14.83 -6.49
C GLU A 358 16.54 13.93 -7.72
N GLU A 359 16.01 12.72 -7.58
CA GLU A 359 15.83 11.81 -8.72
C GLU A 359 14.80 12.36 -9.72
N LEU A 360 13.72 12.97 -9.22
CA LEU A 360 12.74 13.66 -10.06
C LEU A 360 13.42 14.79 -10.84
N GLN A 361 14.20 15.65 -10.18
CA GLN A 361 14.95 16.72 -10.84
C GLN A 361 15.86 16.19 -11.94
N ARG A 362 16.60 15.12 -11.67
CA ARG A 362 17.48 14.48 -12.64
C ARG A 362 16.72 13.98 -13.88
N ARG A 363 15.59 13.28 -13.68
CA ARG A 363 14.74 12.76 -14.77
C ARG A 363 14.10 13.88 -15.58
N LEU A 364 13.59 14.90 -14.92
CA LEU A 364 12.97 16.07 -15.56
C LEU A 364 13.98 16.84 -16.40
N SER A 365 15.20 17.10 -15.85
CA SER A 365 16.29 17.77 -16.57
C SER A 365 16.70 16.99 -17.82
N SER A 366 16.88 15.66 -17.68
CA SER A 366 17.24 14.78 -18.81
C SER A 366 16.15 14.74 -19.89
N ALA A 367 14.87 14.91 -19.49
CA ALA A 367 13.74 14.93 -20.40
C ALA A 367 13.43 16.33 -20.98
N GLY A 368 14.16 17.38 -20.57
CA GLY A 368 14.02 18.75 -21.05
C GLY A 368 12.76 19.47 -20.53
N TYR A 369 12.40 19.23 -19.26
CA TYR A 369 11.36 20.00 -18.59
C TYR A 369 11.89 21.35 -18.11
N ASP A 370 11.00 22.32 -17.99
CA ASP A 370 11.31 23.60 -17.38
C ASP A 370 11.19 23.48 -15.85
N ILE A 371 12.32 23.64 -15.16
CA ILE A 371 12.44 23.43 -13.73
C ILE A 371 12.92 24.71 -13.06
N VAL A 372 12.29 25.08 -11.98
CA VAL A 372 12.75 26.10 -11.04
C VAL A 372 13.02 25.44 -9.69
N SER A 373 14.24 25.58 -9.18
CA SER A 373 14.67 25.00 -7.90
C SER A 373 14.89 26.13 -6.89
N LEU A 374 14.20 26.10 -5.76
CA LEU A 374 14.23 27.14 -4.74
C LEU A 374 14.26 26.52 -3.34
N PRO A 375 14.78 27.24 -2.33
CA PRO A 375 14.66 26.78 -0.95
C PRO A 375 13.19 26.78 -0.49
N THR A 376 12.81 25.87 0.36
CA THR A 376 11.46 25.83 0.97
C THR A 376 11.12 27.13 1.70
N SER A 377 12.16 27.86 2.19
CA SER A 377 12.01 29.19 2.82
C SER A 377 11.74 30.32 1.84
N ALA A 378 11.87 30.11 0.50
CA ALA A 378 11.63 31.15 -0.48
C ALA A 378 10.25 31.81 -0.30
N SER A 379 10.21 33.13 -0.31
CA SER A 379 8.96 33.88 -0.22
C SER A 379 8.13 33.75 -1.51
N THR A 380 6.84 34.01 -1.42
CA THR A 380 5.95 34.03 -2.60
C THR A 380 6.46 35.03 -3.66
N GLN A 381 7.02 36.17 -3.22
CA GLN A 381 7.62 37.15 -4.12
C GLN A 381 8.84 36.58 -4.87
N GLN A 382 9.74 35.86 -4.19
CA GLN A 382 10.87 35.20 -4.81
C GLN A 382 10.43 34.11 -5.78
N MET A 383 9.42 33.31 -5.42
CA MET A 383 8.84 32.32 -6.31
C MET A 383 8.21 32.98 -7.55
N THR A 384 7.44 34.04 -7.38
CA THR A 384 6.85 34.80 -8.49
C THR A 384 7.92 35.40 -9.41
N ALA A 385 8.98 35.98 -8.84
CA ALA A 385 10.09 36.53 -9.60
C ALA A 385 10.82 35.48 -10.44
N ALA A 386 11.02 34.27 -9.89
CA ALA A 386 11.64 33.15 -10.62
C ALA A 386 10.74 32.63 -11.76
N LEU A 387 9.46 32.96 -11.77
CA LEU A 387 8.49 32.61 -12.80
C LEU A 387 8.18 33.76 -13.77
N LEU A 388 8.87 34.91 -13.64
CA LEU A 388 8.70 36.06 -14.53
C LEU A 388 9.00 35.66 -15.99
N GLY A 389 8.07 35.98 -16.90
CA GLY A 389 8.12 35.58 -18.31
C GLY A 389 7.42 34.26 -18.65
N LYS A 390 7.00 33.47 -17.65
CA LYS A 390 6.34 32.17 -17.81
C LYS A 390 4.86 32.21 -17.36
N LYS A 391 4.20 33.36 -17.50
CA LYS A 391 2.92 33.68 -16.82
C LYS A 391 1.70 32.83 -17.22
N GLN A 392 1.74 32.12 -18.32
CA GLN A 392 0.63 31.27 -18.77
C GLN A 392 1.10 29.82 -18.83
N GLY A 393 0.39 28.92 -18.18
CA GLY A 393 0.70 27.49 -18.20
C GLY A 393 0.27 26.73 -16.94
N GLU A 394 0.63 25.47 -16.93
CA GLU A 394 0.45 24.60 -15.77
C GLU A 394 1.74 24.61 -14.94
N TYR A 395 1.58 24.75 -13.65
CA TYR A 395 2.65 24.71 -12.66
C TYR A 395 2.39 23.64 -11.63
N ILE A 396 3.42 22.96 -11.19
CA ILE A 396 3.35 22.04 -10.06
C ILE A 396 4.47 22.31 -9.06
N ILE A 397 4.09 22.53 -7.81
CA ILE A 397 5.00 22.69 -6.68
C ILE A 397 5.28 21.32 -6.10
N VAL A 398 6.55 20.99 -5.93
CA VAL A 398 7.02 19.70 -5.38
C VAL A 398 7.94 19.99 -4.21
N PRO A 399 7.48 19.84 -2.96
CA PRO A 399 8.34 19.94 -1.79
C PRO A 399 9.14 18.64 -1.59
N ASP A 400 10.33 18.73 -1.00
CA ASP A 400 11.15 17.58 -0.63
C ASP A 400 10.89 17.03 0.77
N ASP A 401 9.80 17.49 1.41
CA ASP A 401 9.41 17.07 2.75
C ASP A 401 7.91 16.83 2.85
N ALA A 402 7.55 15.71 3.49
CA ALA A 402 6.17 15.24 3.65
C ALA A 402 5.56 15.57 5.02
N SER A 403 6.22 16.39 5.85
CA SER A 403 5.73 16.75 7.18
C SER A 403 4.46 17.61 7.13
N GLU A 404 3.70 17.60 8.23
CA GLU A 404 2.52 18.45 8.38
C GLU A 404 2.87 19.94 8.29
N ALA A 405 4.00 20.35 8.87
CA ALA A 405 4.46 21.73 8.84
C ALA A 405 4.70 22.18 7.38
N THR A 406 5.40 21.36 6.60
CA THR A 406 5.63 21.62 5.17
C THR A 406 4.32 21.64 4.41
N MET A 407 3.40 20.70 4.66
CA MET A 407 2.07 20.72 4.04
C MET A 407 1.37 22.06 4.24
N LYS A 408 1.22 22.51 5.47
CA LYS A 408 0.57 23.79 5.80
C LYS A 408 1.24 24.98 5.10
N GLN A 409 2.57 25.02 5.13
CA GLN A 409 3.34 26.06 4.45
C GLN A 409 3.11 26.04 2.94
N MET A 410 3.11 24.85 2.32
CA MET A 410 2.89 24.72 0.87
C MET A 410 1.48 25.09 0.45
N LEU A 411 0.48 24.76 1.24
CA LEU A 411 -0.91 25.16 0.96
C LEU A 411 -1.04 26.69 0.95
N THR A 412 -0.46 27.40 1.93
CA THR A 412 -0.42 28.86 1.96
C THR A 412 0.31 29.43 0.74
N LYS A 413 1.52 28.97 0.46
CA LYS A 413 2.31 29.44 -0.70
C LYS A 413 1.61 29.19 -2.03
N THR A 414 0.94 28.06 -2.16
CA THR A 414 0.17 27.73 -3.37
C THR A 414 -0.99 28.72 -3.56
N ALA A 415 -1.73 29.03 -2.50
CA ALA A 415 -2.79 30.01 -2.54
C ALA A 415 -2.29 31.42 -2.93
N ASP A 416 -1.18 31.86 -2.31
CA ASP A 416 -0.56 33.15 -2.62
C ASP A 416 -0.09 33.24 -4.07
N LEU A 417 0.53 32.17 -4.60
CA LEU A 417 0.95 32.11 -5.99
C LEU A 417 -0.23 32.11 -6.97
N GLN A 418 -1.33 31.43 -6.62
CA GLN A 418 -2.56 31.45 -7.41
C GLN A 418 -3.15 32.86 -7.51
N HIS A 419 -3.02 33.65 -6.44
CA HIS A 419 -3.40 35.07 -6.46
C HIS A 419 -2.43 35.93 -7.28
N ALA A 420 -1.13 35.72 -7.11
CA ALA A 420 -0.09 36.52 -7.77
C ALA A 420 -0.01 36.25 -9.28
N LEU A 421 -0.31 35.04 -9.72
CA LEU A 421 -0.23 34.59 -11.11
C LEU A 421 -1.62 34.27 -11.67
N SER A 422 -2.46 35.30 -11.76
CA SER A 422 -3.82 35.17 -12.31
C SER A 422 -3.76 34.61 -13.74
N GLY A 423 -4.46 33.50 -14.01
CA GLY A 423 -4.45 32.80 -15.29
C GLY A 423 -3.53 31.57 -15.35
N ALA A 424 -2.60 31.39 -14.39
CA ALA A 424 -1.83 30.17 -14.26
C ALA A 424 -2.59 29.07 -13.54
N GLN A 425 -2.42 27.82 -13.97
CA GLN A 425 -2.95 26.65 -13.27
C GLN A 425 -1.89 26.09 -12.33
N ILE A 426 -1.96 26.46 -11.05
CA ILE A 426 -0.98 26.02 -10.05
C ILE A 426 -1.54 24.85 -9.26
N SER A 427 -0.75 23.80 -9.17
CA SER A 427 -1.01 22.56 -8.46
C SER A 427 0.09 22.28 -7.43
N LEU A 428 -0.21 21.44 -6.45
CA LEU A 428 0.73 21.01 -5.41
C LEU A 428 0.88 19.49 -5.45
N LEU A 429 2.10 18.97 -5.40
CA LEU A 429 2.36 17.56 -5.14
C LEU A 429 2.50 17.34 -3.64
N GLY A 430 1.74 16.39 -3.14
CA GLY A 430 1.76 15.96 -1.75
C GLY A 430 2.03 14.46 -1.61
N TYR A 431 2.06 14.01 -0.38
CA TYR A 431 2.46 12.66 0.01
C TYR A 431 1.40 11.98 0.85
N GLU A 432 1.47 10.66 0.95
CA GLU A 432 0.50 9.82 1.67
C GLU A 432 0.18 10.32 3.09
N SER A 433 1.18 10.85 3.81
CA SER A 433 1.00 11.42 5.16
C SER A 433 0.01 12.60 5.21
N TRP A 434 -0.33 13.21 4.05
CA TRP A 434 -1.27 14.32 3.96
C TRP A 434 -2.74 13.86 3.81
N LEU A 435 -2.97 12.58 3.49
CA LEU A 435 -4.33 12.04 3.30
C LEU A 435 -5.26 12.22 4.51
N PRO A 436 -4.82 12.06 5.79
CA PRO A 436 -5.69 12.32 6.93
C PRO A 436 -6.23 13.76 6.97
N TYR A 437 -5.41 14.72 6.54
CA TYR A 437 -5.80 16.14 6.47
C TYR A 437 -6.69 16.43 5.27
N ALA A 438 -6.46 15.76 4.14
CA ALA A 438 -7.30 15.86 2.94
C ALA A 438 -8.72 15.31 3.16
N GLU A 439 -8.87 14.35 4.07
CA GLU A 439 -10.16 13.77 4.46
C GLU A 439 -10.78 14.51 5.67
N GLY A 440 -10.03 15.37 6.34
CA GLY A 440 -10.37 16.05 7.59
C GLY A 440 -10.22 17.57 7.55
N SER A 441 -9.41 18.08 8.48
CA SER A 441 -9.33 19.50 8.84
C SER A 441 -8.81 20.45 7.75
N MET A 442 -8.06 19.94 6.77
CA MET A 442 -7.45 20.75 5.69
C MET A 442 -8.04 20.44 4.30
N ARG A 443 -9.20 19.81 4.30
CA ARG A 443 -9.84 19.34 3.05
C ARG A 443 -10.02 20.47 2.02
N GLU A 444 -10.59 21.59 2.45
CA GLU A 444 -10.85 22.71 1.55
C GLU A 444 -9.57 23.31 0.98
N GLN A 445 -8.55 23.50 1.80
CA GLN A 445 -7.26 24.05 1.37
C GLN A 445 -6.52 23.11 0.40
N ILE A 446 -6.57 21.81 0.65
CA ILE A 446 -5.96 20.78 -0.22
C ILE A 446 -6.67 20.75 -1.58
N HIS A 447 -8.00 20.87 -1.61
CA HIS A 447 -8.76 20.98 -2.85
C HIS A 447 -8.49 22.32 -3.57
N ALA A 448 -8.46 23.44 -2.85
CA ALA A 448 -8.17 24.76 -3.41
C ALA A 448 -6.78 24.82 -4.06
N ALA A 449 -5.79 24.16 -3.46
CA ALA A 449 -4.43 24.02 -4.01
C ALA A 449 -4.34 23.04 -5.20
N ASN A 450 -5.45 22.42 -5.62
CA ASN A 450 -5.45 21.41 -6.69
C ASN A 450 -4.37 20.34 -6.47
N THR A 451 -4.38 19.74 -5.27
CA THR A 451 -3.30 18.90 -4.78
C THR A 451 -3.35 17.49 -5.39
N TYR A 452 -2.19 17.01 -5.82
CA TYR A 452 -1.96 15.62 -6.20
C TYR A 452 -1.24 14.91 -5.06
N ILE A 453 -1.74 13.76 -4.61
CA ILE A 453 -1.12 12.97 -3.55
C ILE A 453 -0.69 11.61 -4.09
N LEU A 454 0.60 11.27 -3.89
CA LEU A 454 1.17 9.96 -4.20
C LEU A 454 0.95 9.01 -3.03
N THR A 455 0.33 7.85 -3.29
CA THR A 455 0.07 6.82 -2.27
C THR A 455 -0.07 5.42 -2.88
N PRO A 456 0.46 4.36 -2.25
CA PRO A 456 0.25 2.99 -2.73
C PRO A 456 -1.19 2.50 -2.55
N ASN A 457 -1.94 3.09 -1.62
CA ASN A 457 -3.29 2.67 -1.26
C ASN A 457 -4.20 3.87 -1.07
N TYR A 458 -5.32 3.91 -1.78
CA TYR A 458 -6.31 4.98 -1.61
C TYR A 458 -7.74 4.44 -1.65
N TYR A 459 -8.40 4.43 -0.51
CA TYR A 459 -9.81 4.10 -0.35
C TYR A 459 -10.64 5.37 -0.16
N TYR A 460 -11.53 5.65 -1.12
CA TYR A 460 -12.45 6.78 -1.01
C TYR A 460 -13.87 6.28 -0.68
N PRO A 461 -14.39 6.58 0.53
CA PRO A 461 -15.63 5.96 1.04
C PRO A 461 -16.90 6.42 0.33
N TYR A 462 -16.86 7.55 -0.39
CA TYR A 462 -18.05 8.18 -0.93
C TYR A 462 -18.39 7.76 -2.38
N THR A 463 -17.64 6.85 -2.98
CA THR A 463 -18.02 6.30 -4.28
C THR A 463 -19.21 5.34 -4.15
N THR A 464 -19.98 5.18 -5.22
CA THR A 464 -21.08 4.19 -5.24
C THR A 464 -20.57 2.78 -4.92
N ALA A 465 -19.44 2.38 -5.49
CA ALA A 465 -18.82 1.08 -5.24
C ALA A 465 -18.38 0.91 -3.77
N SER A 466 -17.73 1.94 -3.19
CA SER A 466 -17.28 1.88 -1.80
C SER A 466 -18.45 1.84 -0.83
N LYS A 467 -19.51 2.61 -1.09
CA LYS A 467 -20.73 2.56 -0.28
C LYS A 467 -21.40 1.20 -0.35
N ALA A 468 -21.62 0.66 -1.54
CA ALA A 468 -22.21 -0.65 -1.73
C ALA A 468 -21.38 -1.75 -1.03
N PHE A 469 -20.05 -1.67 -1.13
CA PHE A 469 -19.16 -2.58 -0.42
C PHE A 469 -19.30 -2.45 1.10
N TYR A 470 -19.28 -1.25 1.64
CA TYR A 470 -19.40 -1.00 3.07
C TYR A 470 -20.76 -1.45 3.63
N ASP A 471 -21.86 -1.17 2.91
CA ASP A 471 -23.21 -1.59 3.31
C ASP A 471 -23.32 -3.12 3.34
N LYS A 472 -22.77 -3.79 2.32
CA LYS A 472 -22.68 -5.26 2.27
C LYS A 472 -21.82 -5.81 3.41
N TYR A 473 -20.68 -5.19 3.71
CA TYR A 473 -19.79 -5.55 4.81
C TYR A 473 -20.54 -5.49 6.16
N ARG A 474 -21.20 -4.37 6.44
CA ARG A 474 -22.01 -4.21 7.65
C ARG A 474 -23.17 -5.20 7.73
N LYS A 475 -23.83 -5.47 6.61
CA LYS A 475 -24.92 -6.47 6.54
C LYS A 475 -24.42 -7.86 6.92
N TRP A 476 -23.24 -8.25 6.45
CA TRP A 476 -22.69 -9.59 6.65
C TRP A 476 -22.08 -9.77 8.03
N PHE A 477 -21.28 -8.83 8.48
CA PHE A 477 -20.42 -8.99 9.64
C PHE A 477 -20.89 -8.22 10.88
N LYS A 478 -21.92 -7.38 10.75
CA LYS A 478 -22.44 -6.52 11.84
C LYS A 478 -21.33 -5.69 12.53
N ALA A 479 -20.35 -5.25 11.76
CA ALA A 479 -19.17 -4.52 12.22
C ALA A 479 -18.85 -3.36 11.30
N ASP A 480 -18.17 -2.36 11.83
CA ASP A 480 -17.56 -1.28 11.08
C ASP A 480 -16.11 -1.61 10.74
N PHE A 481 -15.49 -0.82 9.85
CA PHE A 481 -14.05 -0.95 9.58
C PHE A 481 -13.24 -0.50 10.79
N VAL A 482 -12.13 -1.22 11.07
CA VAL A 482 -11.15 -0.75 12.05
C VAL A 482 -10.43 0.49 11.51
N SER A 483 -9.98 1.34 12.43
CA SER A 483 -9.20 2.52 12.06
C SER A 483 -7.78 2.11 11.66
N SER A 484 -7.57 1.83 10.40
CA SER A 484 -6.26 1.43 9.86
C SER A 484 -6.00 2.08 8.50
N LYS A 485 -4.72 2.22 8.16
CA LYS A 485 -4.24 2.55 6.82
C LYS A 485 -3.16 1.53 6.43
N PRO A 486 -3.35 0.83 5.31
CA PRO A 486 -4.53 0.76 4.47
C PRO A 486 -5.77 0.21 5.21
N ARG A 487 -6.98 0.40 4.65
CA ARG A 487 -8.21 -0.26 5.12
C ARG A 487 -8.13 -1.74 4.79
N MET A 488 -8.30 -2.61 5.79
CA MET A 488 -8.01 -4.03 5.63
C MET A 488 -9.10 -4.78 4.85
N ALA A 489 -10.37 -4.46 5.04
CA ALA A 489 -11.44 -5.11 4.28
C ALA A 489 -11.38 -4.79 2.77
N PRO A 490 -11.23 -3.53 2.32
CA PRO A 490 -10.98 -3.24 0.91
C PRO A 490 -9.74 -3.92 0.36
N LEU A 491 -8.65 -4.02 1.14
CA LEU A 491 -7.41 -4.70 0.72
C LEU A 491 -7.65 -6.19 0.46
N GLY A 492 -8.31 -6.89 1.39
CA GLY A 492 -8.65 -8.31 1.23
C GLY A 492 -9.60 -8.56 0.05
N TYR A 493 -10.55 -7.68 -0.15
CA TYR A 493 -11.50 -7.73 -1.26
C TYR A 493 -10.82 -7.51 -2.62
N ASP A 494 -9.98 -6.48 -2.73
CA ASP A 494 -9.22 -6.20 -3.96
C ASP A 494 -8.22 -7.33 -4.27
N PHE A 495 -7.59 -7.91 -3.23
CA PHE A 495 -6.73 -9.08 -3.37
C PHE A 495 -7.50 -10.28 -3.95
N ALA A 496 -8.63 -10.66 -3.38
CA ALA A 496 -9.39 -11.80 -3.86
C ALA A 496 -9.82 -11.61 -5.32
N ARG A 497 -10.34 -10.45 -5.68
CA ARG A 497 -10.79 -10.16 -7.04
C ARG A 497 -9.63 -10.06 -8.03
N GLY A 498 -8.53 -9.41 -7.63
CA GLY A 498 -7.36 -9.21 -8.48
C GLY A 498 -6.53 -10.49 -8.61
N PHE A 499 -6.03 -11.00 -7.51
CA PHE A 499 -5.09 -12.12 -7.49
C PHE A 499 -5.77 -13.44 -7.85
N LEU A 500 -6.79 -13.85 -7.07
CA LEU A 500 -7.47 -15.12 -7.32
C LEU A 500 -8.25 -15.10 -8.64
N GLY A 501 -8.81 -13.94 -9.01
CA GLY A 501 -9.48 -13.77 -10.30
C GLY A 501 -8.52 -13.91 -11.49
N SER A 502 -7.28 -13.45 -11.36
CA SER A 502 -6.24 -13.65 -12.37
C SER A 502 -5.78 -15.10 -12.43
N MET A 503 -5.61 -15.76 -11.29
CA MET A 503 -5.32 -17.22 -11.26
C MET A 503 -6.43 -18.04 -11.91
N ALA A 504 -7.69 -17.70 -11.65
CA ALA A 504 -8.82 -18.37 -12.31
C ALA A 504 -8.76 -18.22 -13.83
N THR A 505 -8.30 -17.07 -14.33
CA THR A 505 -8.23 -16.78 -15.76
C THR A 505 -7.03 -17.40 -16.44
N TYR A 506 -5.85 -17.34 -15.81
CA TYR A 506 -4.56 -17.68 -16.45
C TYR A 506 -3.80 -18.84 -15.79
N GLY A 507 -4.30 -19.39 -14.69
CA GLY A 507 -3.60 -20.43 -13.93
C GLY A 507 -2.44 -19.88 -13.09
N TYR A 508 -1.40 -20.69 -12.92
CA TYR A 508 -0.27 -20.35 -12.03
C TYR A 508 0.68 -19.28 -12.60
N ASP A 509 0.61 -19.01 -13.92
CA ASP A 509 1.49 -18.06 -14.62
C ASP A 509 0.82 -16.69 -14.84
N PHE A 510 -0.16 -16.37 -14.00
CA PHE A 510 -0.98 -15.17 -14.11
C PHE A 510 -0.23 -13.85 -13.84
N SER A 511 0.86 -13.88 -13.10
CA SER A 511 1.53 -12.69 -12.55
C SER A 511 2.06 -11.70 -13.60
N THR A 512 2.34 -12.20 -14.81
CA THR A 512 2.81 -11.39 -15.96
C THR A 512 1.69 -11.00 -16.91
N GLN A 513 0.46 -11.41 -16.63
CA GLN A 513 -0.69 -11.21 -17.51
C GLN A 513 -1.53 -10.00 -17.08
N SER A 514 -1.97 -9.21 -18.05
CA SER A 514 -2.96 -8.16 -17.78
C SER A 514 -4.33 -8.79 -17.56
N PRO A 515 -5.16 -8.26 -16.64
CA PRO A 515 -6.49 -8.78 -16.40
C PRO A 515 -7.35 -8.77 -17.68
N GLN A 516 -7.96 -9.90 -18.00
CA GLN A 516 -8.82 -10.03 -19.19
C GLN A 516 -10.05 -9.13 -19.03
N LYS A 517 -10.35 -8.32 -20.06
CA LYS A 517 -11.53 -7.45 -20.09
C LYS A 517 -12.81 -8.25 -19.80
N GLY A 518 -13.63 -7.73 -18.88
CA GLY A 518 -14.88 -8.37 -18.44
C GLY A 518 -14.70 -9.43 -17.33
N SER A 519 -13.46 -9.79 -16.95
CA SER A 519 -13.23 -10.67 -15.81
C SER A 519 -13.40 -9.93 -14.47
N VAL A 520 -13.60 -10.68 -13.37
CA VAL A 520 -13.62 -10.11 -12.01
C VAL A 520 -12.30 -9.41 -11.70
N ALA A 521 -11.18 -9.94 -12.19
CA ALA A 521 -9.86 -9.34 -12.02
C ALA A 521 -9.74 -7.96 -12.68
N ALA A 522 -10.44 -7.71 -13.78
CA ALA A 522 -10.40 -6.45 -14.51
C ALA A 522 -11.33 -5.36 -13.95
N GLN A 523 -12.20 -5.70 -13.01
CA GLN A 523 -13.10 -4.71 -12.41
C GLN A 523 -12.33 -3.70 -11.56
N PRO A 524 -12.79 -2.44 -11.49
CA PRO A 524 -12.14 -1.39 -10.69
C PRO A 524 -11.92 -1.83 -9.24
N LYS A 525 -10.77 -1.50 -8.69
CA LYS A 525 -10.41 -1.80 -7.31
C LYS A 525 -10.86 -0.68 -6.37
N LEU A 526 -11.23 -1.05 -5.16
CA LEU A 526 -11.67 -0.08 -4.15
C LEU A 526 -10.50 0.75 -3.62
N GLN A 527 -9.37 0.12 -3.33
CA GLN A 527 -8.26 0.75 -2.65
C GLN A 527 -6.92 0.57 -3.36
N SER A 528 -6.55 -0.66 -3.68
CA SER A 528 -5.24 -1.00 -4.24
C SER A 528 -5.38 -1.81 -5.52
N GLU A 529 -4.48 -1.57 -6.47
CA GLU A 529 -4.40 -2.36 -7.70
C GLU A 529 -3.03 -3.05 -7.74
N PRO A 530 -2.88 -4.19 -7.04
CA PRO A 530 -1.59 -4.86 -7.01
C PRO A 530 -1.27 -5.41 -8.38
N ARG A 531 -0.22 -4.87 -8.98
CA ARG A 531 0.46 -5.40 -10.16
C ARG A 531 1.80 -5.93 -9.70
N PHE A 532 2.11 -7.14 -10.07
CA PHE A 532 3.28 -7.81 -9.57
C PHE A 532 4.44 -7.74 -10.55
N ILE A 533 5.64 -7.48 -10.02
CA ILE A 533 6.90 -7.63 -10.74
C ILE A 533 7.79 -8.62 -10.02
N THR A 534 8.63 -9.32 -10.78
CA THR A 534 9.63 -10.23 -10.24
C THR A 534 10.77 -9.45 -9.57
N VAL A 535 11.22 -9.91 -8.44
CA VAL A 535 12.42 -9.40 -7.77
C VAL A 535 13.64 -10.16 -8.31
N GLY A 536 14.58 -9.44 -8.92
CA GLY A 536 15.74 -10.08 -9.55
C GLY A 536 15.38 -11.08 -10.66
N GLY A 537 16.28 -12.01 -10.95
CA GLY A 537 16.09 -13.00 -12.01
C GLY A 537 15.28 -14.23 -11.60
N ASN A 538 15.34 -14.64 -10.34
CA ASN A 538 14.75 -15.88 -9.82
C ASN A 538 13.99 -15.68 -8.50
N GLY A 539 13.72 -14.45 -8.11
CA GLY A 539 12.98 -14.10 -6.90
C GLY A 539 11.47 -14.23 -7.06
N GLY A 540 10.75 -13.90 -5.99
CA GLY A 540 9.31 -13.82 -5.97
C GLY A 540 8.80 -12.48 -6.54
N TYR A 541 7.66 -12.08 -6.08
CA TYR A 541 6.92 -10.97 -6.66
C TYR A 541 6.58 -9.90 -5.62
N VAL A 542 6.72 -8.64 -6.00
CA VAL A 542 6.30 -7.50 -5.18
C VAL A 542 5.23 -6.71 -5.90
N SER A 543 4.29 -6.17 -5.13
CA SER A 543 3.26 -5.30 -5.65
C SER A 543 3.86 -3.98 -6.14
N ARG A 544 3.30 -3.46 -7.24
CA ARG A 544 3.56 -2.13 -7.79
C ARG A 544 2.32 -1.24 -7.71
N SER A 545 1.54 -1.35 -6.65
CA SER A 545 0.41 -0.46 -6.45
C SER A 545 0.89 0.96 -6.15
N MET A 546 0.48 1.92 -6.97
CA MET A 546 0.70 3.34 -6.74
C MET A 546 -0.41 4.15 -7.41
N TRP A 547 -0.93 5.13 -6.69
CA TRP A 547 -1.94 6.06 -7.15
C TRP A 547 -1.42 7.49 -7.10
N LEU A 548 -1.81 8.27 -8.09
CA LEU A 548 -1.76 9.71 -8.07
C LEU A 548 -3.19 10.22 -7.87
N VAL A 549 -3.49 10.65 -6.65
CA VAL A 549 -4.84 11.08 -6.27
C VAL A 549 -4.93 12.61 -6.37
N ARG A 550 -5.76 13.10 -7.27
CA ARG A 550 -5.95 14.54 -7.47
C ARG A 550 -7.18 15.05 -6.72
N PHE A 551 -6.98 15.97 -5.83
CA PHE A 551 -8.01 16.74 -5.13
C PHE A 551 -8.26 18.03 -5.90
N LYS A 552 -9.35 18.09 -6.67
CA LYS A 552 -9.66 19.20 -7.57
C LYS A 552 -10.39 20.33 -6.85
N ARG A 553 -10.26 21.55 -7.38
CA ARG A 553 -10.92 22.76 -6.84
C ARG A 553 -12.45 22.65 -6.79
N ASP A 554 -13.07 21.86 -7.65
CA ASP A 554 -14.51 21.60 -7.66
C ASP A 554 -14.93 20.56 -6.59
N MET A 555 -14.07 20.27 -5.63
CA MET A 555 -14.25 19.27 -4.58
C MET A 555 -14.35 17.83 -5.09
N SER A 556 -14.13 17.57 -6.38
CA SER A 556 -14.04 16.21 -6.91
C SER A 556 -12.64 15.62 -6.67
N ILE A 557 -12.58 14.27 -6.64
CA ILE A 557 -11.35 13.51 -6.47
C ILE A 557 -11.19 12.61 -7.67
N VAL A 558 -10.00 12.63 -8.27
CA VAL A 558 -9.63 11.77 -9.40
C VAL A 558 -8.50 10.83 -8.96
N LYS A 559 -8.70 9.53 -9.17
CA LYS A 559 -7.74 8.48 -8.84
C LYS A 559 -7.09 7.98 -10.14
N ILE A 560 -5.80 8.14 -10.25
CA ILE A 560 -5.00 7.81 -11.45
C ILE A 560 -4.04 6.68 -11.05
N SER A 561 -4.09 5.54 -11.74
CA SER A 561 -3.18 4.42 -11.53
C SER A 561 -1.92 4.54 -12.40
N ALA A 562 -0.82 3.95 -11.97
CA ALA A 562 0.28 3.62 -12.87
C ALA A 562 -0.23 2.63 -13.93
N GLN A 563 -0.08 2.96 -15.21
CA GLN A 563 -0.48 2.09 -16.33
C GLN A 563 0.51 0.93 -16.50
#